data_f930d6b6ef96caec0a064778a4d9f90d
#
_entry.id   f930d6b6ef96caec0a064778a4d9f90d
#
_cell.length_a   1.000
_cell.length_b   1.000
_cell.length_c   1.000
_cell.angle_alpha   90.00
_cell.angle_beta   90.00
_cell.angle_gamma   90.00
#
_symmetry.space_group_name_H-M   'P 1'
#
loop_
_entity.id
_entity.type
_entity.pdbx_description
1 polymer ?
#
loop_
_entity_poly.entity_id
_entity_poly.type
_entity_poly.pdbx_seq_one_letter_code
_entity_poly.pdbx_strand_id
1 'polypeptide(L)'
;MNENKMETMPVNKLLITMAAPMVLSMLIGALYNVVDSLFVSNYGENALSAVSLAFPIQNIIIATGTGIGVGINALLSRFLGEKKQKKVNQTALHGIILGIGFYILVLLFGIFCVKGFYMVQTNDTEIISMGVDYLTVICVFGYFGLPEMGTKGAPIATVVGQIIAMLLGLYFNLTKNTDVQFNFKSIELESYYFKGICTVGIPTIIMQSMSSIMCFGINKLLLNFSTTSTAVFGAYFKLQTFVYMATFGLNNVLIPIVAFNLGAKHADRIKKVIRLSG
;
A
#
# COMPACT_ATOMS: atom_id res chain seq x y z
N MET A 1 12.41 -23.63 19.88
CA MET A 1 11.50 -22.68 19.19
C MET A 1 11.41 -21.47 20.08
N ASN A 2 11.88 -20.31 19.59
CA ASN A 2 11.68 -19.07 20.36
C ASN A 2 10.18 -18.82 20.48
N GLU A 3 9.69 -18.62 21.71
CA GLU A 3 8.28 -18.29 21.96
C GLU A 3 7.92 -17.02 21.19
N ASN A 4 6.88 -17.11 20.34
CA ASN A 4 6.47 -15.98 19.52
C ASN A 4 5.86 -14.90 20.42
N LYS A 5 6.32 -13.66 20.29
CA LYS A 5 5.83 -12.51 21.07
C LYS A 5 4.30 -12.36 21.03
N MET A 6 3.66 -12.78 19.93
CA MET A 6 2.21 -12.76 19.79
C MET A 6 1.50 -13.75 20.74
N GLU A 7 2.18 -14.81 21.20
CA GLU A 7 1.64 -15.80 22.13
C GLU A 7 1.81 -15.36 23.60
N THR A 8 2.99 -14.86 23.95
CA THR A 8 3.40 -14.68 25.36
C THR A 8 3.25 -13.25 25.90
N MET A 9 3.39 -12.23 25.03
CA MET A 9 3.36 -10.84 25.46
C MET A 9 1.96 -10.40 25.88
N PRO A 10 1.79 -9.59 26.98
CA PRO A 10 0.51 -8.99 27.34
C PRO A 10 -0.07 -8.16 26.18
N VAL A 11 -1.37 -8.30 25.92
CA VAL A 11 -2.05 -7.73 24.73
C VAL A 11 -1.83 -6.22 24.60
N ASN A 12 -1.91 -5.45 25.70
CA ASN A 12 -1.70 -4.00 25.70
C ASN A 12 -0.29 -3.64 25.22
N LYS A 13 0.73 -4.32 25.76
CA LYS A 13 2.13 -4.10 25.40
C LYS A 13 2.40 -4.54 23.97
N LEU A 14 1.81 -5.65 23.54
CA LEU A 14 1.92 -6.16 22.17
C LEU A 14 1.35 -5.16 21.16
N LEU A 15 0.13 -4.63 21.40
CA LEU A 15 -0.49 -3.62 20.56
C LEU A 15 0.40 -2.38 20.42
N ILE A 16 0.84 -1.80 21.52
CA ILE A 16 1.67 -0.58 21.49
C ILE A 16 2.99 -0.83 20.76
N THR A 17 3.67 -1.95 21.06
CA THR A 17 4.98 -2.28 20.50
C THR A 17 4.91 -2.49 18.97
N MET A 18 3.81 -3.05 18.47
CA MET A 18 3.60 -3.28 17.04
C MET A 18 2.98 -2.05 16.36
N ALA A 19 2.05 -1.35 17.02
CA ALA A 19 1.35 -0.21 16.43
C ALA A 19 2.24 1.03 16.32
N ALA A 20 3.06 1.34 17.32
CA ALA A 20 3.87 2.56 17.33
C ALA A 20 4.80 2.68 16.10
N PRO A 21 5.62 1.69 15.73
CA PRO A 21 6.45 1.79 14.54
C PRO A 21 5.63 1.81 13.24
N MET A 22 4.49 1.12 13.18
CA MET A 22 3.62 1.10 12.01
C MET A 22 2.93 2.44 11.80
N VAL A 23 2.34 3.01 12.86
CA VAL A 23 1.72 4.34 12.83
C VAL A 23 2.76 5.40 12.46
N LEU A 24 3.95 5.36 13.06
CA LEU A 24 5.04 6.29 12.72
C LEU A 24 5.44 6.18 11.25
N SER A 25 5.59 4.97 10.73
CA SER A 25 5.90 4.73 9.31
C SER A 25 4.80 5.29 8.38
N MET A 26 3.52 5.09 8.73
CA MET A 26 2.39 5.62 7.97
C MET A 26 2.34 7.15 8.00
N LEU A 27 2.61 7.78 9.16
CA LEU A 27 2.67 9.24 9.30
C LEU A 27 3.83 9.84 8.50
N ILE A 28 5.01 9.22 8.51
CA ILE A 28 6.15 9.65 7.69
C ILE A 28 5.80 9.56 6.20
N GLY A 29 5.16 8.46 5.76
CA GLY A 29 4.69 8.31 4.39
C GLY A 29 3.68 9.38 3.98
N ALA A 30 2.73 9.71 4.87
CA ALA A 30 1.75 10.77 4.63
C ALA A 30 2.41 12.16 4.59
N LEU A 31 3.35 12.44 5.50
CA LEU A 31 4.13 13.69 5.49
C LEU A 31 4.90 13.85 4.17
N TYR A 32 5.52 12.77 3.70
CA TYR A 32 6.19 12.74 2.42
C TYR A 32 5.25 13.17 1.27
N ASN A 33 4.02 12.65 1.22
CA ASN A 33 3.02 13.03 0.21
C ASN A 33 2.63 14.52 0.28
N VAL A 34 2.61 15.12 1.47
CA VAL A 34 2.36 16.57 1.64
C VAL A 34 3.55 17.38 1.10
N VAL A 35 4.78 16.98 1.46
CA VAL A 35 6.01 17.64 1.00
C VAL A 35 6.14 17.56 -0.54
N ASP A 36 5.88 16.38 -1.12
CA ASP A 36 5.86 16.15 -2.57
C ASP A 36 4.93 17.15 -3.28
N SER A 37 3.74 17.39 -2.71
CA SER A 37 2.78 18.35 -3.26
C SER A 37 3.24 19.78 -3.19
N LEU A 38 3.95 20.17 -2.12
CA LEU A 38 4.53 21.50 -1.99
C LEU A 38 5.61 21.75 -3.06
N PHE A 39 6.44 20.74 -3.33
CA PHE A 39 7.41 20.84 -4.41
C PHE A 39 6.74 20.93 -5.79
N VAL A 40 5.73 20.11 -6.06
CA VAL A 40 5.00 20.15 -7.34
C VAL A 40 4.26 21.48 -7.54
N SER A 41 3.72 22.09 -6.47
CA SER A 41 3.01 23.37 -6.55
C SER A 41 3.90 24.53 -7.04
N ASN A 42 5.21 24.44 -6.85
CA ASN A 42 6.16 25.43 -7.36
C ASN A 42 6.28 25.44 -8.90
N TYR A 43 5.85 24.37 -9.57
CA TYR A 43 5.83 24.28 -11.05
C TYR A 43 4.54 24.82 -11.68
N GLY A 44 3.59 25.31 -10.86
CA GLY A 44 2.35 25.93 -11.33
C GLY A 44 1.09 25.09 -11.07
N GLU A 45 -0.08 25.72 -11.28
CA GLU A 45 -1.39 25.12 -11.03
C GLU A 45 -1.67 23.90 -11.92
N ASN A 46 -1.22 23.91 -13.18
CA ASN A 46 -1.41 22.80 -14.10
C ASN A 46 -0.64 21.55 -13.66
N ALA A 47 0.57 21.72 -13.11
CA ALA A 47 1.34 20.61 -12.54
C ALA A 47 0.65 20.00 -11.31
N LEU A 48 0.13 20.85 -10.40
CA LEU A 48 -0.58 20.36 -9.22
C LEU A 48 -1.91 19.67 -9.60
N SER A 49 -2.61 20.20 -10.61
CA SER A 49 -3.82 19.59 -11.17
C SER A 49 -3.51 18.23 -11.81
N ALA A 50 -2.45 18.13 -12.60
CA ALA A 50 -2.02 16.88 -13.21
C ALA A 50 -1.73 15.77 -12.18
N VAL A 51 -1.03 16.12 -11.09
CA VAL A 51 -0.77 15.18 -9.98
C VAL A 51 -2.05 14.83 -9.22
N SER A 52 -2.95 15.79 -9.01
CA SER A 52 -4.23 15.55 -8.34
C SER A 52 -5.13 14.59 -9.14
N LEU A 53 -5.10 14.68 -10.46
CA LEU A 53 -5.80 13.75 -11.36
C LEU A 53 -5.19 12.35 -11.36
N ALA A 54 -3.90 12.19 -11.05
CA ALA A 54 -3.24 10.89 -10.90
C ALA A 54 -3.67 10.14 -9.62
N PHE A 55 -4.11 10.86 -8.58
CA PHE A 55 -4.42 10.32 -7.26
C PHE A 55 -5.31 9.08 -7.25
N PRO A 56 -6.42 9.01 -8.02
CA PRO A 56 -7.29 7.83 -8.03
C PRO A 56 -6.54 6.56 -8.41
N ILE A 57 -5.69 6.62 -9.43
CA ILE A 57 -4.89 5.46 -9.86
C ILE A 57 -3.82 5.11 -8.84
N GLN A 58 -3.11 6.11 -8.30
CA GLN A 58 -2.11 5.87 -7.23
C GLN A 58 -2.74 5.18 -6.02
N ASN A 59 -3.90 5.65 -5.58
CA ASN A 59 -4.62 5.05 -4.47
C ASN A 59 -5.07 3.61 -4.76
N ILE A 60 -5.51 3.30 -5.98
CA ILE A 60 -5.86 1.93 -6.39
C ILE A 60 -4.62 1.02 -6.35
N ILE A 61 -3.48 1.51 -6.85
CA ILE A 61 -2.20 0.76 -6.81
C ILE A 61 -1.80 0.49 -5.35
N ILE A 62 -1.83 1.52 -4.50
CA ILE A 62 -1.53 1.40 -3.07
C ILE A 62 -2.52 0.46 -2.37
N ALA A 63 -3.82 0.62 -2.63
CA ALA A 63 -4.88 -0.20 -2.06
C ALA A 63 -4.70 -1.68 -2.41
N THR A 64 -4.36 -1.98 -3.68
CA THR A 64 -4.15 -3.36 -4.13
C THR A 64 -2.88 -3.95 -3.51
N GLY A 65 -1.77 -3.21 -3.50
CA GLY A 65 -0.53 -3.65 -2.84
C GLY A 65 -0.72 -3.89 -1.34
N THR A 66 -1.40 -2.97 -0.66
CA THR A 66 -1.72 -3.10 0.77
C THR A 66 -2.65 -4.28 1.03
N GLY A 67 -3.69 -4.46 0.21
CA GLY A 67 -4.63 -5.57 0.36
C GLY A 67 -3.98 -6.94 0.17
N ILE A 68 -3.09 -7.08 -0.83
CA ILE A 68 -2.29 -8.31 -1.01
C ILE A 68 -1.42 -8.51 0.23
N GLY A 69 -0.71 -7.48 0.70
CA GLY A 69 0.14 -7.54 1.90
C GLY A 69 -0.63 -7.92 3.16
N VAL A 70 -1.80 -7.36 3.36
CA VAL A 70 -2.71 -7.69 4.47
C VAL A 70 -3.19 -9.13 4.39
N GLY A 71 -3.57 -9.62 3.20
CA GLY A 71 -3.98 -11.00 2.97
C GLY A 71 -2.86 -12.00 3.28
N ILE A 72 -1.63 -11.71 2.82
CA ILE A 72 -0.43 -12.51 3.12
C ILE A 72 -0.20 -12.54 4.63
N ASN A 73 -0.21 -11.37 5.27
CA ASN A 73 0.09 -11.21 6.69
C ASN A 73 -0.92 -11.95 7.59
N ALA A 74 -2.22 -11.88 7.23
CA ALA A 74 -3.28 -12.59 7.92
C ALA A 74 -3.11 -14.11 7.83
N LEU A 75 -2.90 -14.64 6.62
CA LEU A 75 -2.78 -16.08 6.42
C LEU A 75 -1.50 -16.63 7.04
N LEU A 76 -0.38 -15.91 6.89
CA LEU A 76 0.91 -16.26 7.45
C LEU A 76 0.85 -16.29 8.99
N SER A 77 0.31 -15.24 9.61
CA SER A 77 0.15 -15.14 11.06
C SER A 77 -0.75 -16.25 11.60
N ARG A 78 -1.83 -16.59 10.89
CA ARG A 78 -2.70 -17.72 11.26
C ARG A 78 -1.94 -19.04 11.28
N PHE A 79 -1.16 -19.33 10.24
CA PHE A 79 -0.40 -20.60 10.17
C PHE A 79 0.76 -20.63 11.18
N LEU A 80 1.34 -19.48 11.52
CA LEU A 80 2.29 -19.37 12.65
C LEU A 80 1.60 -19.74 13.97
N GLY A 81 0.39 -19.23 14.22
CA GLY A 81 -0.42 -19.61 15.39
C GLY A 81 -0.80 -21.11 15.40
N GLU A 82 -1.06 -21.70 14.23
CA GLU A 82 -1.29 -23.14 14.07
C GLU A 82 0.00 -23.98 14.14
N LYS A 83 1.19 -23.36 14.25
CA LYS A 83 2.54 -23.99 14.26
C LYS A 83 2.82 -24.83 12.98
N LYS A 84 2.24 -24.45 11.83
CA LYS A 84 2.37 -25.14 10.54
C LYS A 84 3.40 -24.49 9.63
N GLN A 85 4.68 -24.70 9.91
CA GLN A 85 5.81 -24.04 9.23
C GLN A 85 5.80 -24.21 7.70
N LYS A 86 5.47 -25.41 7.17
CA LYS A 86 5.37 -25.63 5.71
C LYS A 86 4.35 -24.66 5.09
N LYS A 87 3.18 -24.47 5.72
CA LYS A 87 2.13 -23.57 5.21
C LYS A 87 2.53 -22.09 5.31
N VAL A 88 3.29 -21.70 6.33
CA VAL A 88 3.87 -20.35 6.45
C VAL A 88 4.76 -20.05 5.24
N ASN A 89 5.70 -20.94 4.94
CA ASN A 89 6.64 -20.77 3.83
C ASN A 89 5.93 -20.75 2.47
N GLN A 90 4.95 -21.63 2.25
CA GLN A 90 4.13 -21.63 1.03
C GLN A 90 3.32 -20.35 0.89
N THR A 91 2.72 -19.83 1.96
CA THR A 91 2.00 -18.55 1.92
C THR A 91 2.89 -17.39 1.50
N ALA A 92 4.10 -17.30 2.04
CA ALA A 92 5.07 -16.27 1.69
C ALA A 92 5.45 -16.33 0.20
N LEU A 93 5.71 -17.53 -0.33
CA LEU A 93 6.05 -17.74 -1.75
C LEU A 93 4.89 -17.38 -2.69
N HIS A 94 3.65 -17.77 -2.36
CA HIS A 94 2.45 -17.40 -3.14
C HIS A 94 2.21 -15.88 -3.08
N GLY A 95 2.52 -15.25 -1.96
CA GLY A 95 2.47 -13.80 -1.82
C GLY A 95 3.42 -13.08 -2.77
N ILE A 96 4.65 -13.58 -2.94
CA ILE A 96 5.63 -13.05 -3.90
C ILE A 96 5.09 -13.17 -5.34
N ILE A 97 4.54 -14.34 -5.69
CA ILE A 97 3.96 -14.57 -7.04
C ILE A 97 2.81 -13.59 -7.32
N LEU A 98 1.90 -13.39 -6.35
CA LEU A 98 0.82 -12.40 -6.46
C LEU A 98 1.36 -10.98 -6.61
N GLY A 99 2.39 -10.62 -5.83
CA GLY A 99 3.02 -9.31 -5.92
C GLY A 99 3.63 -9.04 -7.30
N ILE A 100 4.34 -10.02 -7.85
CA ILE A 100 4.92 -9.94 -9.21
C ILE A 100 3.81 -9.85 -10.26
N GLY A 101 2.76 -10.67 -10.16
CA GLY A 101 1.63 -10.63 -11.07
C GLY A 101 0.92 -9.26 -11.05
N PHE A 102 0.71 -8.71 -9.87
CA PHE A 102 0.15 -7.36 -9.74
C PHE A 102 1.06 -6.29 -10.33
N TYR A 103 2.36 -6.36 -10.08
CA TYR A 103 3.32 -5.42 -10.69
C TYR A 103 3.27 -5.45 -12.22
N ILE A 104 3.20 -6.63 -12.84
CA ILE A 104 3.06 -6.75 -14.29
C ILE A 104 1.78 -6.05 -14.79
N LEU A 105 0.66 -6.18 -14.08
CA LEU A 105 -0.57 -5.47 -14.42
C LEU A 105 -0.43 -3.95 -14.33
N VAL A 106 0.22 -3.44 -13.29
CA VAL A 106 0.50 -1.99 -13.13
C VAL A 106 1.43 -1.49 -14.23
N LEU A 107 2.46 -2.27 -14.59
CA LEU A 107 3.38 -1.95 -15.67
C LEU A 107 2.65 -1.83 -17.01
N LEU A 108 1.81 -2.81 -17.35
CA LEU A 108 1.01 -2.80 -18.59
C LEU A 108 0.05 -1.61 -18.60
N PHE A 109 -0.60 -1.31 -17.49
CA PHE A 109 -1.43 -0.11 -17.36
C PHE A 109 -0.62 1.17 -17.60
N GLY A 110 0.58 1.27 -17.02
CA GLY A 110 1.50 2.41 -17.17
C GLY A 110 1.89 2.67 -18.62
N ILE A 111 2.12 1.60 -19.39
CA ILE A 111 2.54 1.70 -20.80
C ILE A 111 1.35 2.02 -21.72
N PHE A 112 0.19 1.38 -21.52
CA PHE A 112 -0.89 1.40 -22.52
C PHE A 112 -2.07 2.29 -22.15
N CYS A 113 -2.37 2.48 -20.84
CA CYS A 113 -3.63 3.06 -20.41
C CYS A 113 -3.54 4.48 -19.84
N VAL A 114 -2.36 4.93 -19.40
CA VAL A 114 -2.20 6.22 -18.71
C VAL A 114 -2.68 7.40 -19.53
N LYS A 115 -2.33 7.45 -20.83
CA LYS A 115 -2.76 8.55 -21.70
C LYS A 115 -4.29 8.58 -21.83
N GLY A 116 -4.93 7.44 -22.09
CA GLY A 116 -6.39 7.33 -22.16
C GLY A 116 -7.08 7.75 -20.87
N PHE A 117 -6.50 7.39 -19.71
CA PHE A 117 -7.00 7.78 -18.40
C PHE A 117 -7.07 9.31 -18.22
N TYR A 118 -6.02 10.06 -18.63
CA TYR A 118 -6.03 11.52 -18.58
C TYR A 118 -7.00 12.13 -19.57
N MET A 119 -7.05 11.61 -20.81
CA MET A 119 -7.97 12.11 -21.84
C MET A 119 -9.46 12.00 -21.48
N VAL A 120 -9.82 11.05 -20.61
CA VAL A 120 -11.20 10.93 -20.07
C VAL A 120 -11.49 12.01 -19.01
N GLN A 121 -10.48 12.56 -18.37
CA GLN A 121 -10.65 13.53 -17.26
C GLN A 121 -10.59 14.98 -17.73
N THR A 122 -9.69 15.31 -18.67
CA THR A 122 -9.46 16.69 -19.13
C THR A 122 -9.12 16.74 -20.62
N ASN A 123 -9.42 17.89 -21.26
CA ASN A 123 -9.03 18.19 -22.64
C ASN A 123 -7.79 19.10 -22.69
N ASP A 124 -7.26 19.54 -21.56
CA ASP A 124 -6.08 20.37 -21.48
C ASP A 124 -4.83 19.55 -21.81
N THR A 125 -4.20 19.90 -22.94
CA THR A 125 -3.03 19.16 -23.47
C THR A 125 -1.80 19.27 -22.57
N GLU A 126 -1.64 20.38 -21.85
CA GLU A 126 -0.52 20.59 -20.93
C GLU A 126 -0.68 19.70 -19.70
N ILE A 127 -1.88 19.69 -19.08
CA ILE A 127 -2.20 18.81 -17.94
C ILE A 127 -2.05 17.34 -18.34
N ILE A 128 -2.52 16.95 -19.53
CA ILE A 128 -2.38 15.58 -20.04
C ILE A 128 -0.89 15.21 -20.17
N SER A 129 -0.08 16.07 -20.78
CA SER A 129 1.36 15.79 -20.97
C SER A 129 2.07 15.62 -19.64
N MET A 130 1.91 16.58 -18.70
CA MET A 130 2.52 16.52 -17.37
C MET A 130 2.05 15.30 -16.57
N GLY A 131 0.76 14.98 -16.67
CA GLY A 131 0.16 13.87 -15.95
C GLY A 131 0.59 12.50 -16.50
N VAL A 132 0.68 12.36 -17.81
CA VAL A 132 1.20 11.13 -18.45
C VAL A 132 2.64 10.89 -18.03
N ASP A 133 3.48 11.90 -18.08
CA ASP A 133 4.87 11.81 -17.65
C ASP A 133 4.98 11.39 -16.17
N TYR A 134 4.18 12.00 -15.31
CA TYR A 134 4.17 11.71 -13.88
C TYR A 134 3.70 10.28 -13.57
N LEU A 135 2.54 9.89 -14.08
CA LEU A 135 1.92 8.61 -13.75
C LEU A 135 2.62 7.43 -14.42
N THR A 136 3.16 7.62 -15.63
CA THR A 136 3.95 6.58 -16.32
C THR A 136 5.22 6.26 -15.53
N VAL A 137 5.92 7.28 -15.02
CA VAL A 137 7.10 7.06 -14.16
C VAL A 137 6.73 6.23 -12.93
N ILE A 138 5.63 6.53 -12.26
CA ILE A 138 5.18 5.76 -11.09
C ILE A 138 4.86 4.31 -11.46
N CYS A 139 4.13 4.07 -12.56
CA CYS A 139 3.71 2.73 -12.96
C CYS A 139 4.86 1.87 -13.49
N VAL A 140 5.78 2.48 -14.26
CA VAL A 140 6.87 1.75 -14.95
C VAL A 140 8.11 1.64 -14.06
N PHE A 141 8.48 2.73 -13.39
CA PHE A 141 9.71 2.82 -12.62
C PHE A 141 9.50 2.76 -11.12
N GLY A 142 8.29 2.53 -10.64
CA GLY A 142 8.03 2.30 -9.22
C GLY A 142 8.92 1.23 -8.59
N TYR A 143 9.67 0.49 -9.44
CA TYR A 143 10.68 -0.51 -9.06
C TYR A 143 12.11 -0.23 -9.57
N PHE A 144 12.33 0.66 -10.55
CA PHE A 144 13.63 0.88 -11.18
C PHE A 144 13.89 2.38 -11.38
N GLY A 145 14.41 3.07 -10.38
CA GLY A 145 14.69 4.51 -10.46
C GLY A 145 15.72 4.86 -11.55
N LEU A 146 15.40 5.85 -12.40
CA LEU A 146 16.36 6.60 -13.21
C LEU A 146 15.90 8.07 -13.36
N PRO A 147 16.86 9.02 -13.55
CA PRO A 147 16.67 10.44 -13.31
C PRO A 147 16.22 11.24 -14.54
N GLU A 148 15.48 12.29 -14.32
CA GLU A 148 15.56 13.69 -14.79
C GLU A 148 14.18 14.37 -14.83
N MET A 149 14.05 15.31 -14.14
CA MET A 149 13.87 16.74 -13.86
C MET A 149 12.52 17.36 -14.30
N GLY A 150 11.98 18.25 -13.48
CA GLY A 150 10.68 18.91 -13.61
C GLY A 150 9.62 18.21 -12.74
N THR A 151 8.39 18.11 -13.22
CA THR A 151 7.31 17.32 -12.60
C THR A 151 7.68 15.85 -12.42
N LYS A 152 8.71 15.36 -13.10
CA LYS A 152 9.27 14.00 -12.99
C LYS A 152 10.16 13.79 -11.75
N GLY A 153 10.68 14.85 -11.14
CA GLY A 153 11.57 14.73 -9.97
C GLY A 153 10.89 14.22 -8.72
N ALA A 154 9.66 14.62 -8.48
CA ALA A 154 8.87 14.21 -7.33
C ALA A 154 8.60 12.67 -7.30
N PRO A 155 8.10 12.02 -8.38
CA PRO A 155 7.90 10.58 -8.39
C PRO A 155 9.21 9.79 -8.29
N ILE A 156 10.35 10.33 -8.73
CA ILE A 156 11.65 9.67 -8.62
C ILE A 156 12.09 9.54 -7.16
N ALA A 157 11.93 10.58 -6.35
CA ALA A 157 12.25 10.52 -4.92
C ALA A 157 11.38 9.47 -4.20
N THR A 158 10.10 9.36 -4.58
CA THR A 158 9.17 8.32 -4.09
C THR A 158 9.70 6.93 -4.43
N VAL A 159 10.06 6.72 -5.68
CA VAL A 159 10.54 5.44 -6.20
C VAL A 159 11.85 5.03 -5.53
N VAL A 160 12.81 5.93 -5.39
CA VAL A 160 14.08 5.65 -4.69
C VAL A 160 13.80 5.27 -3.23
N GLY A 161 12.93 6.00 -2.54
CA GLY A 161 12.53 5.68 -1.18
C GLY A 161 11.89 4.28 -1.05
N GLN A 162 11.02 3.91 -2.00
CA GLN A 162 10.38 2.59 -2.05
C GLN A 162 11.38 1.46 -2.33
N ILE A 163 12.35 1.67 -3.23
CA ILE A 163 13.42 0.69 -3.51
C ILE A 163 14.27 0.48 -2.26
N ILE A 164 14.69 1.55 -1.59
CA ILE A 164 15.46 1.44 -0.35
C ILE A 164 14.65 0.69 0.72
N ALA A 165 13.38 1.02 0.90
CA ALA A 165 12.50 0.34 1.85
C ALA A 165 12.32 -1.15 1.51
N MET A 166 12.17 -1.49 0.21
CA MET A 166 12.10 -2.87 -0.26
C MET A 166 13.38 -3.64 0.02
N LEU A 167 14.55 -3.06 -0.29
CA LEU A 167 15.85 -3.68 -0.06
C LEU A 167 16.11 -3.90 1.44
N LEU A 168 15.78 -2.91 2.29
CA LEU A 168 15.88 -3.04 3.74
C LEU A 168 14.91 -4.10 4.27
N GLY A 169 13.67 -4.12 3.78
CA GLY A 169 12.68 -5.13 4.15
C GLY A 169 13.14 -6.54 3.76
N LEU A 170 13.70 -6.70 2.55
CA LEU A 170 14.27 -7.97 2.09
C LEU A 170 15.48 -8.39 2.93
N TYR A 171 16.39 -7.47 3.20
CA TYR A 171 17.55 -7.70 4.07
C TYR A 171 17.13 -8.18 5.46
N PHE A 172 16.18 -7.50 6.12
CA PHE A 172 15.69 -7.90 7.43
C PHE A 172 14.94 -9.24 7.39
N ASN A 173 14.18 -9.51 6.34
CA ASN A 173 13.50 -10.80 6.18
C ASN A 173 14.49 -11.96 5.97
N LEU A 174 15.54 -11.75 5.20
CA LEU A 174 16.53 -12.80 4.95
C LEU A 174 17.49 -13.03 6.13
N THR A 175 17.79 -11.97 6.92
CA THR A 175 18.83 -12.05 7.96
C THR A 175 18.27 -12.21 9.37
N LYS A 176 17.12 -11.65 9.68
CA LYS A 176 16.57 -11.62 11.06
C LYS A 176 15.23 -12.34 11.22
N ASN A 177 14.52 -12.62 10.12
CA ASN A 177 13.24 -13.31 10.21
C ASN A 177 13.45 -14.83 10.18
N THR A 178 13.36 -15.45 11.35
CA THR A 178 13.44 -16.91 11.50
C THR A 178 12.11 -17.61 11.23
N ASP A 179 11.01 -16.85 11.15
CA ASP A 179 9.66 -17.39 11.04
C ASP A 179 9.31 -17.81 9.58
N VAL A 180 10.02 -17.28 8.58
CA VAL A 180 9.81 -17.59 7.17
C VAL A 180 11.10 -18.09 6.52
N GLN A 181 11.07 -19.30 5.98
CA GLN A 181 12.18 -19.87 5.23
C GLN A 181 11.82 -19.96 3.75
N PHE A 182 12.49 -19.14 2.93
CA PHE A 182 12.27 -19.13 1.48
C PHE A 182 12.99 -20.32 0.82
N ASN A 183 12.24 -21.35 0.45
CA ASN A 183 12.74 -22.46 -0.36
C ASN A 183 12.03 -22.47 -1.71
N PHE A 184 12.59 -21.82 -2.70
CA PHE A 184 12.02 -21.72 -4.04
C PHE A 184 11.96 -23.07 -4.78
N LYS A 185 12.71 -24.10 -4.36
CA LYS A 185 12.71 -25.42 -4.99
C LYS A 185 11.50 -26.27 -4.58
N SER A 186 10.80 -25.90 -3.51
CA SER A 186 9.65 -26.64 -2.98
C SER A 186 8.33 -25.91 -3.15
N ILE A 187 8.19 -25.10 -4.21
CA ILE A 187 6.94 -24.38 -4.48
C ILE A 187 5.91 -25.37 -5.00
N GLU A 188 4.86 -25.60 -4.24
CA GLU A 188 3.65 -26.29 -4.65
C GLU A 188 2.60 -25.22 -4.98
N LEU A 189 2.30 -25.01 -6.28
CA LEU A 189 1.29 -24.02 -6.70
C LEU A 189 -0.11 -24.56 -6.34
N GLU A 190 -0.62 -24.17 -5.19
CA GLU A 190 -1.95 -24.55 -4.72
C GLU A 190 -2.91 -23.36 -4.72
N SER A 191 -4.07 -23.53 -5.33
CA SER A 191 -5.15 -22.51 -5.31
C SER A 191 -5.62 -22.15 -3.89
N TYR A 192 -5.39 -23.02 -2.92
CA TYR A 192 -5.72 -22.81 -1.52
C TYR A 192 -5.05 -21.53 -0.93
N TYR A 193 -3.77 -21.33 -1.18
CA TYR A 193 -3.03 -20.16 -0.68
C TYR A 193 -3.48 -18.88 -1.36
N PHE A 194 -3.68 -18.89 -2.69
CA PHE A 194 -4.23 -17.77 -3.42
C PHE A 194 -5.61 -17.36 -2.91
N LYS A 195 -6.52 -18.32 -2.76
CA LYS A 195 -7.85 -18.06 -2.19
C LYS A 195 -7.76 -17.50 -0.78
N GLY A 196 -6.89 -18.04 0.09
CA GLY A 196 -6.71 -17.56 1.44
C GLY A 196 -6.25 -16.11 1.50
N ILE A 197 -5.26 -15.74 0.69
CA ILE A 197 -4.77 -14.35 0.57
C ILE A 197 -5.87 -13.43 0.03
N CYS A 198 -6.54 -13.84 -1.04
CA CYS A 198 -7.60 -13.05 -1.67
C CYS A 198 -8.83 -12.86 -0.77
N THR A 199 -9.17 -13.84 0.06
CA THR A 199 -10.34 -13.74 0.97
C THR A 199 -10.23 -12.56 1.94
N VAL A 200 -9.03 -12.23 2.40
CA VAL A 200 -8.79 -11.09 3.27
C VAL A 200 -8.35 -9.86 2.46
N GLY A 201 -7.56 -10.07 1.43
CA GLY A 201 -7.00 -9.01 0.59
C GLY A 201 -8.05 -8.25 -0.21
N ILE A 202 -8.98 -8.94 -0.88
CA ILE A 202 -9.99 -8.31 -1.74
C ILE A 202 -10.91 -7.36 -0.98
N PRO A 203 -11.50 -7.71 0.18
CA PRO A 203 -12.27 -6.75 0.98
C PRO A 203 -11.47 -5.50 1.35
N THR A 204 -10.19 -5.67 1.69
CA THR A 204 -9.29 -4.55 2.01
C THR A 204 -9.06 -3.65 0.79
N ILE A 205 -8.83 -4.24 -0.40
CA ILE A 205 -8.69 -3.52 -1.66
C ILE A 205 -9.95 -2.71 -1.95
N ILE A 206 -11.12 -3.33 -1.88
CA ILE A 206 -12.41 -2.68 -2.14
C ILE A 206 -12.59 -1.49 -1.20
N MET A 207 -12.41 -1.70 0.11
CA MET A 207 -12.57 -0.65 1.13
C MET A 207 -11.65 0.55 0.87
N GLN A 208 -10.39 0.33 0.54
CA GLN A 208 -9.44 1.41 0.25
C GLN A 208 -9.70 2.07 -1.11
N SER A 209 -10.14 1.30 -2.12
CA SER A 209 -10.44 1.81 -3.46
C SER A 209 -11.67 2.71 -3.51
N MET A 210 -12.58 2.64 -2.53
CA MET A 210 -13.74 3.53 -2.44
C MET A 210 -13.33 5.01 -2.40
N SER A 211 -12.24 5.33 -1.70
CA SER A 211 -11.67 6.69 -1.67
C SER A 211 -11.24 7.17 -3.06
N SER A 212 -10.71 6.26 -3.87
CA SER A 212 -10.25 6.55 -5.23
C SER A 212 -11.42 6.88 -6.17
N ILE A 213 -12.50 6.11 -6.08
CA ILE A 213 -13.73 6.34 -6.86
C ILE A 213 -14.32 7.69 -6.50
N MET A 214 -14.39 8.01 -5.21
CA MET A 214 -14.87 9.30 -4.72
C MET A 214 -13.99 10.45 -5.24
N CYS A 215 -12.67 10.33 -5.11
CA CYS A 215 -11.72 11.34 -5.57
C CYS A 215 -11.81 11.57 -7.09
N PHE A 216 -11.91 10.50 -7.89
CA PHE A 216 -12.12 10.58 -9.33
C PHE A 216 -13.41 11.34 -9.70
N GLY A 217 -14.52 10.99 -9.07
CA GLY A 217 -15.82 11.64 -9.32
C GLY A 217 -15.80 13.13 -8.94
N ILE A 218 -15.25 13.47 -7.77
CA ILE A 218 -15.14 14.87 -7.33
C ILE A 218 -14.19 15.66 -8.23
N ASN A 219 -13.03 15.12 -8.61
CA ASN A 219 -12.11 15.79 -9.52
C ASN A 219 -12.79 16.11 -10.87
N LYS A 220 -13.54 15.16 -11.43
CA LYS A 220 -14.27 15.36 -12.69
C LYS A 220 -15.35 16.44 -12.58
N LEU A 221 -16.04 16.54 -11.44
CA LEU A 221 -17.01 17.61 -11.18
C LEU A 221 -16.31 18.96 -11.03
N LEU A 222 -15.23 19.04 -10.28
CA LEU A 222 -14.51 20.29 -10.00
C LEU A 222 -13.83 20.86 -11.24
N LEU A 223 -13.37 20.04 -12.16
CA LEU A 223 -12.80 20.48 -13.44
C LEU A 223 -13.81 21.26 -14.31
N ASN A 224 -15.12 21.04 -14.13
CA ASN A 224 -16.14 21.82 -14.81
C ASN A 224 -16.24 23.27 -14.29
N PHE A 225 -15.69 23.56 -13.09
CA PHE A 225 -15.68 24.89 -12.51
C PHE A 225 -14.34 25.62 -12.75
N SER A 226 -13.23 24.99 -12.36
CA SER A 226 -11.88 25.51 -12.62
C SER A 226 -10.79 24.48 -12.28
N THR A 227 -9.61 24.63 -12.89
CA THR A 227 -8.39 23.86 -12.54
C THR A 227 -7.94 24.15 -11.11
N THR A 228 -8.07 25.39 -10.66
CA THR A 228 -7.77 25.82 -9.28
C THR A 228 -8.61 25.05 -8.25
N SER A 229 -9.90 24.80 -8.52
CA SER A 229 -10.77 24.01 -7.64
C SER A 229 -10.25 22.59 -7.46
N THR A 230 -9.76 21.96 -8.53
CA THR A 230 -9.17 20.61 -8.48
C THR A 230 -7.85 20.59 -7.69
N ALA A 231 -7.00 21.61 -7.87
CA ALA A 231 -5.75 21.75 -7.13
C ALA A 231 -6.00 21.92 -5.63
N VAL A 232 -6.96 22.77 -5.24
CA VAL A 232 -7.36 22.98 -3.83
C VAL A 232 -7.92 21.70 -3.22
N PHE A 233 -8.77 20.98 -3.94
CA PHE A 233 -9.30 19.70 -3.46
C PHE A 233 -8.19 18.65 -3.29
N GLY A 234 -7.22 18.58 -4.22
CA GLY A 234 -6.07 17.69 -4.09
C GLY A 234 -5.24 17.99 -2.84
N ALA A 235 -4.98 19.26 -2.53
CA ALA A 235 -4.29 19.65 -1.31
C ALA A 235 -5.10 19.28 -0.04
N TYR A 236 -6.39 19.58 -0.01
CA TYR A 236 -7.29 19.19 1.08
C TYR A 236 -7.31 17.67 1.31
N PHE A 237 -7.45 16.89 0.24
CA PHE A 237 -7.51 15.43 0.31
C PHE A 237 -6.22 14.83 0.88
N LYS A 238 -5.07 15.41 0.54
CA LYS A 238 -3.76 15.00 1.09
C LYS A 238 -3.66 15.26 2.60
N LEU A 239 -4.13 16.41 3.07
CA LEU A 239 -4.18 16.73 4.51
C LEU A 239 -5.13 15.80 5.26
N GLN A 240 -6.29 15.52 4.68
CA GLN A 240 -7.25 14.56 5.23
C GLN A 240 -6.63 13.15 5.34
N THR A 241 -5.94 12.70 4.31
CA THR A 241 -5.25 11.40 4.29
C THR A 241 -4.20 11.31 5.41
N PHE A 242 -3.49 12.40 5.71
CA PHE A 242 -2.53 12.43 6.81
C PHE A 242 -3.17 12.04 8.16
N VAL A 243 -4.36 12.57 8.45
CA VAL A 243 -5.08 12.25 9.69
C VAL A 243 -5.52 10.78 9.73
N TYR A 244 -6.00 10.24 8.60
CA TYR A 244 -6.44 8.85 8.52
C TYR A 244 -5.31 7.82 8.58
N MET A 245 -4.08 8.18 8.21
CA MET A 245 -2.95 7.24 8.18
C MET A 245 -2.62 6.66 9.56
N ALA A 246 -2.84 7.41 10.65
CA ALA A 246 -2.67 6.90 12.01
C ALA A 246 -3.63 5.72 12.29
N THR A 247 -4.90 5.86 11.90
CA THR A 247 -5.92 4.81 12.05
C THR A 247 -5.62 3.59 11.18
N PHE A 248 -5.18 3.81 9.94
CA PHE A 248 -4.76 2.71 9.06
C PHE A 248 -3.57 1.94 9.63
N GLY A 249 -2.58 2.64 10.21
CA GLY A 249 -1.44 2.01 10.87
C GLY A 249 -1.86 1.08 12.00
N LEU A 250 -2.81 1.52 12.82
CA LEU A 250 -3.37 0.69 13.90
C LEU A 250 -4.11 -0.54 13.35
N ASN A 251 -4.99 -0.36 12.38
CA ASN A 251 -5.75 -1.46 11.76
C ASN A 251 -4.83 -2.53 11.16
N ASN A 252 -3.74 -2.14 10.49
CA ASN A 252 -2.80 -3.08 9.89
C ASN A 252 -2.09 -3.96 10.93
N VAL A 253 -1.95 -3.50 12.16
CA VAL A 253 -1.36 -4.28 13.27
C VAL A 253 -2.37 -5.23 13.89
N LEU A 254 -3.65 -4.86 13.93
CA LEU A 254 -4.70 -5.72 14.50
C LEU A 254 -4.86 -7.03 13.74
N ILE A 255 -4.76 -6.97 12.40
CA ILE A 255 -4.97 -8.12 11.53
C ILE A 255 -4.04 -9.30 11.86
N PRO A 256 -2.70 -9.16 11.90
CA PRO A 256 -1.81 -10.26 12.23
C PRO A 256 -1.98 -10.75 13.67
N ILE A 257 -2.25 -9.87 14.63
CA ILE A 257 -2.46 -10.25 16.04
C ILE A 257 -3.72 -11.12 16.17
N VAL A 258 -4.83 -10.70 15.55
CA VAL A 258 -6.08 -11.46 15.57
C VAL A 258 -5.92 -12.78 14.83
N ALA A 259 -5.31 -12.77 13.65
CA ALA A 259 -5.11 -13.95 12.83
C ALA A 259 -4.22 -15.00 13.53
N PHE A 260 -3.13 -14.58 14.19
CA PHE A 260 -2.27 -15.46 14.97
C PHE A 260 -3.05 -16.12 16.12
N ASN A 261 -3.75 -15.32 16.93
CA ASN A 261 -4.49 -15.84 18.07
C ASN A 261 -5.68 -16.70 17.64
N LEU A 262 -6.25 -16.47 16.45
CA LEU A 262 -7.25 -17.34 15.84
C LEU A 262 -6.63 -18.72 15.51
N GLY A 263 -5.44 -18.72 14.88
CA GLY A 263 -4.70 -19.96 14.60
C GLY A 263 -4.31 -20.73 15.86
N ALA A 264 -3.89 -20.00 16.90
CA ALA A 264 -3.54 -20.56 18.21
C ALA A 264 -4.76 -20.91 19.08
N LYS A 265 -6.00 -20.63 18.63
CA LYS A 265 -7.27 -20.85 19.35
C LYS A 265 -7.39 -20.08 20.68
N HIS A 266 -6.77 -18.93 20.81
CA HIS A 266 -6.81 -18.07 22.00
C HIS A 266 -7.94 -17.02 21.91
N ALA A 267 -9.20 -17.45 22.03
CA ALA A 267 -10.39 -16.60 21.88
C ALA A 267 -10.42 -15.39 22.84
N ASP A 268 -9.96 -15.57 24.07
CA ASP A 268 -9.97 -14.49 25.07
C ASP A 268 -8.98 -13.37 24.73
N ARG A 269 -7.84 -13.71 24.11
CA ARG A 269 -6.89 -12.71 23.61
C ARG A 269 -7.48 -11.93 22.45
N ILE A 270 -8.21 -12.59 21.53
CA ILE A 270 -8.90 -11.91 20.42
C ILE A 270 -9.92 -10.90 20.95
N LYS A 271 -10.80 -11.32 21.89
CA LYS A 271 -11.77 -10.39 22.51
C LYS A 271 -11.10 -9.19 23.17
N LYS A 272 -9.98 -9.43 23.87
CA LYS A 272 -9.23 -8.35 24.51
C LYS A 272 -8.59 -7.39 23.49
N VAL A 273 -8.04 -7.90 22.38
CA VAL A 273 -7.48 -7.09 21.29
C VAL A 273 -8.57 -6.19 20.70
N ILE A 274 -9.73 -6.77 20.31
CA ILE A 274 -10.83 -6.01 19.72
C ILE A 274 -11.35 -4.93 20.68
N ARG A 275 -11.50 -5.25 21.98
CA ARG A 275 -11.98 -4.27 22.97
C ARG A 275 -11.02 -3.11 23.21
N LEU A 276 -9.71 -3.33 23.02
CA LEU A 276 -8.68 -2.29 23.24
C LEU A 276 -8.44 -1.44 22.01
N SER A 277 -8.89 -1.89 20.83
CA SER A 277 -8.72 -1.19 19.56
C SER A 277 -9.92 -0.35 19.13
N GLY A 278 -11.10 -0.57 19.69
CA GLY A 278 -12.33 0.21 19.49
C GLY A 278 -12.56 1.20 20.62
#